data_b9626533e53cc0d017729001094c51e8
#
_entry.id   b9626533e53cc0d017729001094c51e8
#
_cell.length_a   1.000
_cell.length_b   1.000
_cell.length_c   1.000
_cell.angle_alpha   90.00
_cell.angle_beta   90.00
_cell.angle_gamma   90.00
#
_symmetry.space_group_name_H-M   'P 1'
#
loop_
_entity.id
_entity.type
_entity.pdbx_description
1 polymer ?
#
loop_
_entity_poly.entity_id
_entity_poly.type
_entity_poly.pdbx_seq_one_letter_code
_entity_poly.pdbx_strand_id
1 'polypeptide(L)' 'MPVGLFRREGGWVQVDYGTGTTIPVPRSKYEANGYKPDFDKLPSEAEYRAAESKKEDDAKRP' A
#
# COMPACT_ATOMS: atom_id res chain seq x y z
N MET A 1 -8.13 7.59 8.99
CA MET A 1 -6.75 7.32 9.41
C MET A 1 -5.93 6.84 8.22
N PRO A 2 -4.69 7.32 8.07
CA PRO A 2 -3.87 6.87 6.96
C PRO A 2 -3.44 5.41 7.14
N VAL A 3 -3.47 4.67 6.04
CA VAL A 3 -3.13 3.24 6.03
C VAL A 3 -2.13 2.99 4.91
N GLY A 4 -1.06 2.25 5.22
CA GLY A 4 -0.09 1.85 4.21
C GLY A 4 -0.67 0.78 3.30
N LEU A 5 -0.45 0.92 2.00
CA LEU A 5 -0.97 0.00 0.99
C LEU A 5 0.10 -0.96 0.51
N PHE A 6 1.22 -0.43 0.04
CA PHE A 6 2.30 -1.26 -0.48
C PHE A 6 3.60 -0.48 -0.51
N ARG A 7 4.71 -1.22 -0.65
CA ARG A 7 6.04 -0.62 -0.75
C ARG A 7 6.39 -0.34 -2.21
N ARG A 8 6.95 0.83 -2.46
CA ARG A 8 7.40 1.22 -3.79
C ARG A 8 8.92 1.19 -3.84
N GLU A 9 9.47 1.18 -5.06
CA GLU A 9 10.90 1.23 -5.24
C GLU A 9 11.51 2.48 -4.61
N GLY A 10 12.73 2.37 -4.10
CA GLY A 10 13.39 3.47 -3.44
C GLY A 10 13.04 3.66 -1.99
N GLY A 11 12.30 2.73 -1.40
CA GLY A 11 11.92 2.79 0.00
C GLY A 11 10.73 3.67 0.29
N TRP A 12 9.90 3.93 -0.72
CA TRP A 12 8.67 4.70 -0.54
C TRP A 12 7.51 3.77 -0.22
N VAL A 13 6.52 4.32 0.47
CA VAL A 13 5.29 3.59 0.80
C VAL A 13 4.12 4.38 0.26
N GLN A 14 3.23 3.69 -0.44
CA GLN A 14 2.00 4.34 -0.90
C GLN A 14 1.00 4.29 0.26
N VAL A 15 0.53 5.45 0.69
CA VAL A 15 -0.35 5.58 1.86
C VAL A 15 -1.70 6.14 1.44
N ASP A 16 -2.76 5.51 1.92
CA ASP A 16 -4.14 5.94 1.68
C ASP A 16 -4.62 6.75 2.88
N TYR A 17 -5.05 7.98 2.64
CA TYR A 17 -5.52 8.86 3.70
C TYR A 17 -7.02 8.78 3.95
N GLY A 18 -7.68 7.83 3.33
CA GLY A 18 -9.11 7.62 3.54
C GLY A 18 -10.02 8.53 2.72
N THR A 19 -9.43 9.32 1.83
CA THR A 19 -10.18 10.23 0.97
C THR A 19 -10.26 9.75 -0.47
N GLY A 20 -9.82 8.51 -0.71
CA GLY A 20 -9.71 8.00 -2.07
C GLY A 20 -8.42 8.42 -2.76
N THR A 21 -7.61 9.21 -2.11
CA THR A 21 -6.33 9.69 -2.64
C THR A 21 -5.19 9.02 -1.91
N THR A 22 -4.17 8.59 -2.66
CA THR A 22 -2.97 8.00 -2.08
C THR A 22 -1.76 8.87 -2.41
N ILE A 23 -0.81 8.94 -1.49
CA ILE A 23 0.42 9.68 -1.70
C ILE A 23 1.63 8.84 -1.31
N PRO A 24 2.79 9.05 -1.97
CA PRO A 24 4.00 8.35 -1.58
C PRO A 24 4.63 9.01 -0.35
N VAL A 25 5.04 8.19 0.62
CA VAL A 25 5.67 8.64 1.86
C VAL A 25 6.99 7.88 2.01
N PRO A 26 8.11 8.56 2.32
CA PRO A 26 9.37 7.86 2.51
C PRO A 26 9.31 6.96 3.74
N ARG A 27 10.10 5.88 3.70
CA ARG A 27 10.12 4.89 4.78
C ARG A 27 10.35 5.53 6.14
N SER A 28 11.33 6.43 6.23
CA SER A 28 11.66 7.07 7.51
C SER A 28 10.47 7.81 8.10
N LYS A 29 9.73 8.50 7.25
CA LYS A 29 8.55 9.23 7.68
C LYS A 29 7.41 8.29 8.05
N TYR A 30 7.27 7.22 7.28
CA TYR A 30 6.25 6.20 7.53
C TYR A 30 6.44 5.58 8.93
N GLU A 31 7.67 5.19 9.23
CA GLU A 31 7.99 4.61 10.52
C GLU A 31 7.90 5.62 11.66
N ALA A 32 8.39 6.83 11.43
CA ALA A 32 8.38 7.88 12.45
C ALA A 32 6.96 8.28 12.85
N ASN A 33 6.03 8.26 11.91
CA ASN A 33 4.64 8.61 12.18
C ASN A 33 3.81 7.44 12.72
N GLY A 34 4.39 6.25 12.79
CA GLY A 34 3.70 5.09 13.32
C GLY A 34 2.55 4.59 12.47
N TYR A 35 2.65 4.78 11.17
CA TYR A 35 1.61 4.29 10.26
C TYR A 35 1.51 2.76 10.30
N LYS A 36 0.33 2.25 10.07
CA LYS A 36 0.07 0.81 10.06
C LYS A 36 -0.32 0.36 8.67
N PRO A 37 -0.03 -0.89 8.28
CA PRO A 37 0.81 -1.86 9.01
C PRO A 37 2.29 -1.48 8.98
N ASP A 38 3.10 -2.21 9.72
CA ASP A 38 4.54 -1.95 9.75
C ASP A 38 5.15 -2.09 8.36
N PHE A 39 6.21 -1.33 8.09
CA PHE A 39 6.86 -1.33 6.78
C PHE A 39 7.22 -2.75 6.31
N ASP A 40 7.74 -3.57 7.21
CA ASP A 40 8.17 -4.92 6.88
C ASP A 40 7.00 -5.86 6.55
N LYS A 41 5.81 -5.49 6.96
CA LYS A 41 4.60 -6.30 6.70
C LYS A 41 3.88 -5.88 5.43
N LEU A 42 4.30 -4.81 4.81
CA LEU A 42 3.67 -4.34 3.59
C LEU A 42 4.09 -5.19 2.39
N PRO A 43 3.18 -5.48 1.46
CA PRO A 43 3.57 -6.15 0.22
C PRO A 43 4.34 -5.19 -0.69
N SER A 44 5.07 -5.74 -1.65
CA SER A 44 5.69 -4.92 -2.67
C SER A 44 4.61 -4.43 -3.64
N GLU A 45 4.96 -3.43 -4.46
CA GLU A 45 4.02 -2.93 -5.46
C GLU A 45 3.57 -4.03 -6.41
N ALA A 46 4.50 -4.86 -6.85
CA ALA A 46 4.17 -5.97 -7.75
C ALA A 46 3.22 -6.97 -7.08
N GLU A 47 3.47 -7.31 -5.83
CA GLU A 47 2.61 -8.22 -5.08
C GLU A 47 1.22 -7.62 -4.86
N TYR A 48 1.18 -6.35 -4.54
CA TYR A 48 -0.09 -5.65 -4.31
C TYR A 48 -0.94 -5.62 -5.58
N ARG A 49 -0.32 -5.29 -6.70
CA ARG A 49 -1.00 -5.24 -7.98
C ARG A 49 -1.48 -6.60 -8.43
N ALA A 50 -0.68 -7.63 -8.21
CA ALA A 50 -1.06 -8.99 -8.55
C ALA A 50 -2.26 -9.44 -7.72
N ALA A 51 -2.28 -9.12 -6.44
CA ALA A 51 -3.39 -9.45 -5.56
C ALA A 51 -4.67 -8.71 -5.96
N GLU A 52 -4.54 -7.44 -6.31
CA GLU A 52 -5.68 -6.63 -6.75
C GLU A 52 -6.24 -7.13 -8.08
N SER A 53 -5.36 -7.45 -9.02
CA SER A 53 -5.77 -7.97 -10.33
C SER A 53 -6.52 -9.29 -10.18
N LYS A 54 -6.03 -10.16 -9.32
CA LYS A 54 -6.67 -11.45 -9.04
C LYS A 54 -8.04 -11.26 -8.41
N LYS A 55 -8.15 -10.30 -7.50
CA LYS A 55 -9.40 -10.00 -6.83
C LYS A 55 -10.43 -9.44 -7.80
N GLU A 56 -10.01 -8.57 -8.70
CA GLU A 56 -10.89 -8.03 -9.73
C GLU A 56 -11.39 -9.12 -10.68
N ASP A 57 -10.51 -10.04 -11.04
CA ASP A 57 -10.83 -11.13 -11.94
C ASP A 57 -11.91 -12.03 -11.30
N ASP A 58 -11.76 -12.33 -10.03
CA ASP A 58 -12.76 -13.12 -9.30
C ASP A 58 -14.10 -12.39 -9.21
N ALA A 59 -14.08 -11.09 -9.02
CA ALA A 59 -15.29 -10.29 -8.91
C ALA A 59 -16.05 -10.19 -10.23
N LYS A 60 -15.36 -10.30 -11.36
CA LYS A 60 -15.97 -10.22 -12.68
C LYS A 60 -16.55 -11.54 -13.16
N ARG A 61 -16.23 -12.62 -12.53
CA ARG A 61 -16.74 -13.93 -12.91
C ARG A 61 -18.14 -14.13 -12.37
N PRO A 62 -19.06 -14.58 -13.21
CA PRO A 62 -20.41 -14.88 -12.76
C PRO A 62 -20.47 -16.07 -11.82
#